data_91fdea564931fc92576b6cf780932be5
#
_entry.id   91fdea564931fc92576b6cf780932be5
#
_cell.length_a   1.000
_cell.length_b   1.000
_cell.length_c   1.000
_cell.angle_alpha   90.00
_cell.angle_beta   90.00
_cell.angle_gamma   90.00
#
_symmetry.space_group_name_H-M   'P 1'
#
loop_
_entity.id
_entity.type
_entity.pdbx_description
1 polymer ?
#
loop_
_entity_poly.entity_id
_entity_poly.type
_entity_poly.pdbx_seq_one_letter_code
_entity_poly.pdbx_strand_id
1 'polypeptide(L)'
;MEKQAETWIAPGAVVVGDVTLGCNSSIWYNAVVRGDSAPIEIGENTNIQDGCVLHVDAGFPLKIGRGVTVGHAAILHGCTVGDNTLIGMGAIVLNGAQIGKDSLVAAGALVPQGRSY
;
A
#
# COMPACT_ATOMS: atom_id res chain seq x y z
N MET A 1 -11.06 -3.69 -10.56
CA MET A 1 -10.69 -3.97 -9.16
C MET A 1 -11.22 -5.34 -8.79
N GLU A 2 -10.42 -6.12 -8.12
CA GLU A 2 -10.75 -7.47 -7.71
C GLU A 2 -10.56 -7.58 -6.20
N LYS A 3 -11.57 -8.06 -5.49
CA LYS A 3 -11.48 -8.18 -4.03
C LYS A 3 -12.00 -9.54 -3.56
N GLN A 4 -11.33 -10.09 -2.57
CA GLN A 4 -11.71 -11.35 -1.96
C GLN A 4 -12.65 -11.12 -0.76
N ALA A 5 -12.99 -12.20 -0.07
CA ALA A 5 -13.94 -12.15 1.03
C ALA A 5 -13.46 -11.26 2.19
N GLU A 6 -14.40 -10.68 2.91
CA GLU A 6 -14.16 -9.90 4.12
C GLU A 6 -13.32 -8.63 3.88
N THR A 7 -13.27 -8.14 2.65
CA THR A 7 -12.64 -6.84 2.38
C THR A 7 -13.58 -5.71 2.76
N TRP A 8 -13.01 -4.60 3.22
CA TRP A 8 -13.78 -3.42 3.58
C TRP A 8 -13.17 -2.17 2.97
N ILE A 9 -14.01 -1.39 2.33
CA ILE A 9 -13.62 -0.11 1.73
C ILE A 9 -14.49 0.96 2.38
N ALA A 10 -13.85 1.87 3.11
CA ALA A 10 -14.55 2.91 3.86
C ALA A 10 -15.22 3.92 2.93
N PRO A 11 -16.30 4.58 3.40
CA PRO A 11 -16.85 5.74 2.69
C PRO A 11 -15.78 6.79 2.43
N GLY A 12 -15.77 7.35 1.23
CA GLY A 12 -14.78 8.35 0.83
C GLY A 12 -13.44 7.78 0.35
N ALA A 13 -13.18 6.49 0.55
CA ALA A 13 -12.02 5.87 -0.06
C ALA A 13 -12.26 5.67 -1.56
N VAL A 14 -11.21 5.81 -2.35
CA VAL A 14 -11.26 5.64 -3.81
C VAL A 14 -10.35 4.49 -4.19
N VAL A 15 -10.91 3.46 -4.80
CA VAL A 15 -10.15 2.30 -5.29
C VAL A 15 -10.49 2.11 -6.76
N VAL A 16 -9.54 2.35 -7.65
CA VAL A 16 -9.78 2.32 -9.09
C VAL A 16 -8.65 1.62 -9.83
N GLY A 17 -8.96 1.09 -11.00
CA GLY A 17 -7.99 0.46 -11.90
C GLY A 17 -7.67 -0.99 -11.54
N ASP A 18 -6.48 -1.41 -11.87
CA ASP A 18 -6.02 -2.78 -11.68
C ASP A 18 -5.53 -2.97 -10.23
N VAL A 19 -6.48 -3.22 -9.35
CA VAL A 19 -6.24 -3.40 -7.91
C VAL A 19 -6.81 -4.74 -7.46
N THR A 20 -6.00 -5.52 -6.75
CA THR A 20 -6.41 -6.79 -6.15
C THR A 20 -6.30 -6.68 -4.63
N LEU A 21 -7.40 -6.94 -3.94
CA LEU A 21 -7.49 -6.90 -2.48
C LEU A 21 -7.61 -8.30 -1.91
N GLY A 22 -6.68 -8.70 -1.07
CA GLY A 22 -6.70 -9.99 -0.40
C GLY A 22 -7.80 -10.08 0.68
N CYS A 23 -8.06 -11.29 1.15
CA CYS A 23 -9.06 -11.54 2.19
C CYS A 23 -8.79 -10.69 3.42
N ASN A 24 -9.85 -10.14 4.01
CA ASN A 24 -9.78 -9.38 5.25
C ASN A 24 -8.85 -8.16 5.19
N SER A 25 -8.60 -7.64 3.99
CA SER A 25 -7.90 -6.37 3.83
C SER A 25 -8.89 -5.21 3.99
N SER A 26 -8.37 -4.03 4.32
CA SER A 26 -9.22 -2.86 4.54
C SER A 26 -8.58 -1.59 4.02
N ILE A 27 -9.40 -0.75 3.41
CA ILE A 27 -9.01 0.56 2.88
C ILE A 27 -9.84 1.59 3.64
N TRP A 28 -9.19 2.46 4.37
CA TRP A 28 -9.84 3.35 5.32
C TRP A 28 -10.21 4.71 4.71
N TYR A 29 -10.76 5.58 5.52
CA TYR A 29 -11.41 6.81 5.07
C TYR A 29 -10.47 7.71 4.25
N ASN A 30 -10.94 8.16 3.10
CA ASN A 30 -10.26 9.09 2.21
C ASN A 30 -8.92 8.58 1.65
N ALA A 31 -8.62 7.30 1.80
CA ALA A 31 -7.46 6.72 1.13
C ALA A 31 -7.73 6.61 -0.38
N VAL A 32 -6.69 6.73 -1.18
CA VAL A 32 -6.76 6.63 -2.63
C VAL A 32 -5.82 5.52 -3.09
N VAL A 33 -6.38 4.53 -3.79
CA VAL A 33 -5.64 3.40 -4.34
C VAL A 33 -5.91 3.38 -5.85
N ARG A 34 -4.91 3.78 -6.64
CA ARG A 34 -5.06 3.95 -8.09
C ARG A 34 -4.08 3.07 -8.86
N GLY A 35 -4.58 1.96 -9.43
CA GLY A 35 -3.79 1.07 -10.27
C GLY A 35 -4.01 1.36 -11.75
N ASP A 36 -3.76 2.58 -12.20
CA ASP A 36 -4.08 3.04 -13.54
C ASP A 36 -2.95 2.83 -14.56
N SER A 37 -1.70 2.74 -14.11
CA SER A 37 -0.54 2.57 -14.99
C SER A 37 0.21 1.26 -14.78
N ALA A 38 -0.06 0.55 -13.70
CA ALA A 38 0.49 -0.73 -13.34
C ALA A 38 -0.41 -1.37 -12.27
N PRO A 39 -0.30 -2.68 -12.00
CA PRO A 39 -1.13 -3.31 -10.99
C PRO A 39 -0.74 -2.95 -9.56
N ILE A 40 -1.74 -2.96 -8.68
CA ILE A 40 -1.57 -2.87 -7.24
C ILE A 40 -2.10 -4.17 -6.63
N GLU A 41 -1.27 -4.85 -5.83
CA GLU A 41 -1.68 -6.02 -5.06
C GLU A 41 -1.58 -5.71 -3.58
N ILE A 42 -2.66 -5.91 -2.84
CA ILE A 42 -2.71 -5.73 -1.39
C ILE A 42 -3.03 -7.09 -0.77
N GLY A 43 -2.14 -7.58 0.08
CA GLY A 43 -2.24 -8.89 0.68
C GLY A 43 -3.34 -9.00 1.73
N GLU A 44 -3.61 -10.24 2.14
CA GLU A 44 -4.63 -10.51 3.16
C GLU A 44 -4.25 -9.89 4.51
N ASN A 45 -5.24 -9.53 5.31
CA ASN A 45 -5.08 -8.95 6.64
C ASN A 45 -4.25 -7.65 6.65
N THR A 46 -4.16 -6.97 5.52
CA THR A 46 -3.44 -5.70 5.38
C THR A 46 -4.42 -4.55 5.50
N ASN A 47 -4.02 -3.49 6.19
CA ASN A 47 -4.85 -2.30 6.31
C ASN A 47 -4.13 -1.08 5.75
N ILE A 48 -4.85 -0.32 4.94
CA ILE A 48 -4.42 0.95 4.36
C ILE A 48 -5.21 2.03 5.05
N GLN A 49 -4.57 2.77 5.94
CA GLN A 49 -5.27 3.67 6.83
C GLN A 49 -5.65 5.00 6.18
N ASP A 50 -6.32 5.83 6.96
CA ASP A 50 -6.94 7.07 6.51
C ASP A 50 -5.96 7.98 5.75
N GLY A 51 -6.40 8.50 4.63
CA GLY A 51 -5.64 9.49 3.86
C GLY A 51 -4.41 8.98 3.13
N CYS A 52 -4.17 7.67 3.11
CA CYS A 52 -3.05 7.11 2.33
C CYS A 52 -3.24 7.33 0.84
N VAL A 53 -2.14 7.43 0.12
CA VAL A 53 -2.14 7.46 -1.35
C VAL A 53 -1.25 6.34 -1.86
N LEU A 54 -1.86 5.41 -2.59
CA LEU A 54 -1.18 4.30 -3.23
C LEU A 54 -1.30 4.47 -4.74
N HIS A 55 -0.17 4.60 -5.41
CA HIS A 55 -0.14 4.81 -6.84
C HIS A 55 1.03 4.08 -7.49
N VAL A 56 1.08 4.09 -8.79
CA VAL A 56 2.04 3.34 -9.60
C VAL A 56 2.47 4.16 -10.80
N ASP A 57 3.61 3.82 -11.37
CA ASP A 57 4.02 4.26 -12.70
C ASP A 57 4.18 3.02 -13.57
N ALA A 58 4.18 3.21 -14.88
CA ALA A 58 4.43 2.12 -15.82
C ALA A 58 5.77 1.44 -15.48
N GLY A 59 5.77 0.13 -15.34
CA GLY A 59 6.96 -0.64 -14.96
C GLY A 59 7.27 -0.65 -13.47
N PHE A 60 6.48 0.05 -12.65
CA PHE A 60 6.65 0.08 -11.20
C PHE A 60 5.33 -0.30 -10.51
N PRO A 61 4.99 -1.61 -10.49
CA PRO A 61 3.80 -2.07 -9.77
C PRO A 61 3.97 -1.89 -8.27
N LEU A 62 2.87 -1.81 -7.56
CA LEU A 62 2.86 -1.74 -6.10
C LEU A 62 2.43 -3.09 -5.56
N LYS A 63 3.27 -3.68 -4.72
CA LYS A 63 2.98 -4.97 -4.12
C LYS A 63 3.15 -4.89 -2.61
N ILE A 64 2.06 -5.07 -1.89
CA ILE A 64 2.04 -5.06 -0.44
C ILE A 64 1.67 -6.45 0.04
N GLY A 65 2.50 -7.00 0.93
CA GLY A 65 2.31 -8.33 1.48
C GLY A 65 1.12 -8.44 2.42
N ARG A 66 1.07 -9.56 3.13
CA ARG A 66 0.01 -9.85 4.10
C ARG A 66 0.37 -9.29 5.47
N GLY A 67 -0.64 -8.95 6.26
CA GLY A 67 -0.45 -8.47 7.63
C GLY A 67 0.29 -7.15 7.73
N VAL A 68 0.26 -6.34 6.68
CA VAL A 68 0.95 -5.05 6.63
C VAL A 68 0.02 -3.97 7.18
N THR A 69 0.58 -3.07 7.97
CA THR A 69 -0.12 -1.87 8.40
C THR A 69 0.50 -0.67 7.71
N VAL A 70 -0.32 0.06 6.96
CA VAL A 70 0.10 1.31 6.33
C VAL A 70 -0.55 2.46 7.07
N GLY A 71 0.25 3.19 7.83
CA GLY A 71 -0.23 4.24 8.72
C GLY A 71 -0.83 5.44 8.00
N HIS A 72 -1.56 6.25 8.74
CA HIS A 72 -2.29 7.40 8.19
C HIS A 72 -1.43 8.28 7.30
N ALA A 73 -1.98 8.72 6.19
CA ALA A 73 -1.34 9.68 5.28
C ALA A 73 0.00 9.23 4.70
N ALA A 74 0.31 7.93 4.74
CA ALA A 74 1.50 7.42 4.06
C ALA A 74 1.30 7.42 2.54
N ILE A 75 2.39 7.55 1.81
CA ILE A 75 2.38 7.49 0.35
C ILE A 75 3.27 6.31 -0.07
N LEU A 76 2.67 5.33 -0.74
CA LEU A 76 3.40 4.21 -1.32
C LEU A 76 3.27 4.29 -2.84
N HIS A 77 4.38 4.40 -3.51
CA HIS A 77 4.39 4.63 -4.95
C HIS A 77 5.30 3.62 -5.64
N GLY A 78 4.72 2.65 -6.35
CA GLY A 78 5.47 1.70 -7.18
C GLY A 78 6.54 0.90 -6.44
N CYS A 79 6.28 0.51 -5.21
CA CYS A 79 7.26 -0.17 -4.35
C CYS A 79 6.78 -1.56 -3.93
N THR A 80 7.64 -2.29 -3.25
CA THR A 80 7.32 -3.60 -2.69
C THR A 80 7.48 -3.55 -1.17
N VAL A 81 6.46 -4.00 -0.46
CA VAL A 81 6.45 -4.07 1.01
C VAL A 81 6.23 -5.51 1.43
N GLY A 82 7.17 -6.06 2.17
CA GLY A 82 7.12 -7.44 2.65
C GLY A 82 6.09 -7.64 3.76
N ASP A 83 5.81 -8.91 4.05
CA ASP A 83 4.79 -9.31 5.01
C ASP A 83 5.07 -8.76 6.42
N ASN A 84 4.00 -8.52 7.17
CA ASN A 84 4.05 -8.11 8.58
C ASN A 84 4.88 -6.86 8.84
N THR A 85 4.95 -5.96 7.88
CA THR A 85 5.69 -4.70 7.99
C THR A 85 4.77 -3.59 8.43
N LEU A 86 5.30 -2.67 9.20
CA LEU A 86 4.61 -1.45 9.60
C LEU A 86 5.21 -0.26 8.85
N ILE A 87 4.38 0.42 8.07
CA ILE A 87 4.73 1.69 7.44
C ILE A 87 4.17 2.80 8.33
N GLY A 88 5.03 3.57 8.94
CA GLY A 88 4.62 4.64 9.85
C GLY A 88 3.84 5.75 9.16
N MET A 89 3.03 6.45 9.95
CA MET A 89 2.20 7.53 9.41
C MET A 89 3.04 8.59 8.70
N GLY A 90 2.55 9.07 7.57
CA GLY A 90 3.23 10.11 6.80
C GLY A 90 4.52 9.68 6.10
N ALA A 91 4.89 8.40 6.14
CA ALA A 91 6.07 7.92 5.43
C ALA A 91 5.83 7.96 3.91
N ILE A 92 6.90 8.13 3.16
CA ILE A 92 6.87 8.17 1.70
C ILE A 92 7.84 7.12 1.17
N VAL A 93 7.33 6.17 0.37
CA VAL A 93 8.14 5.11 -0.22
C VAL A 93 8.00 5.17 -1.73
N LEU A 94 9.11 5.33 -2.45
CA LEU A 94 9.12 5.68 -3.86
C LEU A 94 9.39 4.48 -4.79
N ASN A 95 9.28 4.72 -6.09
CA ASN A 95 9.34 3.68 -7.13
C ASN A 95 10.53 2.75 -6.98
N GLY A 96 10.27 1.45 -7.07
CA GLY A 96 11.31 0.43 -7.05
C GLY A 96 11.92 0.16 -5.68
N ALA A 97 11.52 0.88 -4.65
CA ALA A 97 12.00 0.58 -3.30
C ALA A 97 11.46 -0.78 -2.84
N GLN A 98 12.26 -1.49 -2.06
CA GLN A 98 11.89 -2.78 -1.52
C GLN A 98 12.09 -2.81 -0.02
N ILE A 99 11.00 -2.93 0.72
CA ILE A 99 11.02 -3.07 2.17
C ILE A 99 10.81 -4.55 2.48
N GLY A 100 11.73 -5.17 3.19
CA GLY A 100 11.63 -6.57 3.56
C GLY A 100 10.51 -6.84 4.55
N LYS A 101 10.25 -8.12 4.80
CA LYS A 101 9.25 -8.54 5.77
C LYS A 101 9.66 -8.16 7.19
N ASP A 102 8.69 -8.11 8.09
CA ASP A 102 8.92 -7.86 9.52
C ASP A 102 9.70 -6.58 9.80
N SER A 103 9.50 -5.57 8.97
CA SER A 103 10.22 -4.30 9.04
C SER A 103 9.35 -3.21 9.63
N LEU A 104 9.98 -2.11 10.01
CA LEU A 104 9.30 -0.91 10.43
C LEU A 104 9.92 0.28 9.70
N VAL A 105 9.08 1.03 8.98
CA VAL A 105 9.48 2.31 8.40
C VAL A 105 8.95 3.40 9.32
N ALA A 106 9.83 4.21 9.87
CA ALA A 106 9.46 5.22 10.87
C ALA A 106 8.47 6.24 10.29
N ALA A 107 7.65 6.80 11.17
CA ALA A 107 6.74 7.88 10.79
C ALA A 107 7.49 9.03 10.13
N GLY A 108 6.95 9.54 9.03
CA GLY A 108 7.55 10.65 8.29
C GLY A 108 8.84 10.33 7.54
N ALA A 109 9.29 9.08 7.52
CA ALA A 109 10.51 8.70 6.82
C ALA A 109 10.32 8.75 5.31
N LEU A 110 11.39 9.06 4.61
CA LEU A 110 11.46 8.98 3.15
C LEU A 110 12.32 7.79 2.75
N VAL A 111 11.76 6.88 2.00
CA VAL A 111 12.50 5.77 1.39
C VAL A 111 12.69 6.11 -0.09
N PRO A 112 13.92 6.43 -0.50
CA PRO A 112 14.19 6.86 -1.88
C PRO A 112 13.95 5.77 -2.91
N GLN A 113 13.82 6.20 -4.15
CA GLN A 113 13.65 5.31 -5.29
C GLN A 113 14.75 4.24 -5.35
N GLY A 114 14.34 3.00 -5.57
CA GLY A 114 15.26 1.87 -5.77
C GLY A 114 15.98 1.36 -4.54
N ARG A 115 15.74 1.92 -3.36
CA ARG A 115 16.40 1.47 -2.13
C ARG A 115 15.80 0.16 -1.62
N SER A 116 16.66 -0.70 -1.08
CA SER A 116 16.26 -1.99 -0.51
C SER A 116 16.69 -2.08 0.95
N TYR A 117 15.77 -2.55 1.77
CA TYR A 117 16.00 -2.72 3.21
C TYR A 117 15.53 -4.08 3.70
#